data_ec86fd8f8de34282c44af623b12fc6f1
#
_entry.id   ec86fd8f8de34282c44af623b12fc6f1
#
_cell.length_a   1.000
_cell.length_b   1.000
_cell.length_c   1.000
_cell.angle_alpha   90.00
_cell.angle_beta   90.00
_cell.angle_gamma   90.00
#
_symmetry.space_group_name_H-M   'P 1'
#
loop_
_entity.id
_entity.type
_entity.pdbx_description
1 polymer ?
#
loop_
_entity_poly.entity_id
_entity_poly.type
_entity_poly.pdbx_seq_one_letter_code
_entity_poly.pdbx_strand_id
1 'polypeptide(L)'
;MRTTIKMIAERAGVSIGTVDRVLHDRPYVKAEVRERVLRVMEELDYHPNRMASALATSGTPRKLALVQPEWEEGFVRDEMDAGAARFLEKYRDYNVSLDIRNYPSGDEAECLRLLNEAVENGAQAVALCASGTEEIRRALERLSERGIPVATFNSDVPGGRRICYVGEDG
;
A
#
# COMPACT_ATOMS: atom_id res chain seq x y z
N MET A 1 15.04 -26.54 -9.83
CA MET A 1 14.00 -27.03 -8.88
C MET A 1 13.56 -25.84 -8.05
N ARG A 2 12.27 -25.58 -7.90
CA ARG A 2 11.81 -24.34 -7.26
C ARG A 2 11.87 -24.50 -5.72
N THR A 3 12.61 -23.63 -5.03
CA THR A 3 12.72 -23.66 -3.57
C THR A 3 11.36 -23.33 -2.91
N THR A 4 10.96 -24.09 -1.92
CA THR A 4 9.69 -23.94 -1.19
C THR A 4 9.93 -23.64 0.29
N ILE A 5 8.93 -23.03 0.95
CA ILE A 5 8.96 -22.78 2.41
C ILE A 5 9.20 -24.09 3.19
N LYS A 6 8.69 -25.21 2.70
CA LYS A 6 8.89 -26.54 3.30
C LYS A 6 10.37 -26.94 3.28
N MET A 7 11.06 -26.73 2.17
CA MET A 7 12.50 -27.02 2.04
C MET A 7 13.33 -26.13 2.97
N ILE A 8 12.97 -24.87 3.12
CA ILE A 8 13.64 -23.96 4.06
C ILE A 8 13.44 -24.44 5.49
N ALA A 9 12.21 -24.81 5.87
CA ALA A 9 11.88 -25.29 7.19
C ALA A 9 12.68 -26.57 7.55
N GLU A 10 12.72 -27.53 6.63
CA GLU A 10 13.49 -28.77 6.77
C GLU A 10 14.99 -28.47 6.93
N ARG A 11 15.57 -27.62 6.07
CA ARG A 11 17.00 -27.33 6.10
C ARG A 11 17.41 -26.46 7.29
N ALA A 12 16.55 -25.54 7.72
CA ALA A 12 16.77 -24.73 8.92
C ALA A 12 16.44 -25.46 10.23
N GLY A 13 15.85 -26.66 10.18
CA GLY A 13 15.45 -27.42 11.37
C GLY A 13 14.36 -26.73 12.19
N VAL A 14 13.38 -26.12 11.52
CA VAL A 14 12.28 -25.39 12.17
C VAL A 14 10.94 -25.75 11.56
N SER A 15 9.84 -25.33 12.18
CA SER A 15 8.50 -25.49 11.61
C SER A 15 8.25 -24.52 10.46
N ILE A 16 7.33 -24.88 9.55
CA ILE A 16 6.86 -23.98 8.47
C ILE A 16 6.31 -22.67 9.07
N GLY A 17 5.60 -22.73 10.20
CA GLY A 17 5.10 -21.55 10.89
C GLY A 17 6.20 -20.64 11.45
N THR A 18 7.37 -21.20 11.78
CA THR A 18 8.53 -20.40 12.18
C THR A 18 9.14 -19.67 10.99
N VAL A 19 9.26 -20.34 9.84
CA VAL A 19 9.71 -19.70 8.58
C VAL A 19 8.74 -18.58 8.18
N ASP A 20 7.43 -18.80 8.26
CA ASP A 20 6.41 -17.79 7.97
C ASP A 20 6.55 -16.56 8.88
N ARG A 21 6.80 -16.75 10.18
CA ARG A 21 7.05 -15.63 11.11
C ARG A 21 8.30 -14.84 10.76
N VAL A 22 9.37 -15.51 10.32
CA VAL A 22 10.61 -14.84 9.89
C VAL A 22 10.37 -14.05 8.60
N LEU A 23 9.67 -14.63 7.62
CA LEU A 23 9.35 -13.99 6.35
C LEU A 23 8.51 -12.71 6.51
N HIS A 24 7.62 -12.69 7.48
CA HIS A 24 6.71 -11.56 7.73
C HIS A 24 7.11 -10.69 8.93
N ASP A 25 8.35 -10.83 9.41
CA ASP A 25 8.90 -10.10 10.55
C ASP A 25 8.00 -10.11 11.81
N ARG A 26 7.32 -11.24 12.04
CA ARG A 26 6.42 -11.39 13.19
C ARG A 26 7.20 -11.65 14.48
N PRO A 27 6.68 -11.22 15.65
CA PRO A 27 7.30 -11.42 16.94
C PRO A 27 7.38 -12.90 17.35
N TYR A 28 8.09 -13.18 18.45
CA TYR A 28 8.25 -14.49 19.07
C TYR A 28 9.11 -15.49 18.28
N VAL A 29 10.11 -15.00 17.53
CA VAL A 29 11.18 -15.81 16.95
C VAL A 29 12.51 -15.38 17.58
N LYS A 30 13.25 -16.33 18.17
CA LYS A 30 14.58 -16.05 18.73
C LYS A 30 15.54 -15.56 17.64
N ALA A 31 16.43 -14.62 17.97
CA ALA A 31 17.36 -14.01 17.01
C ALA A 31 18.20 -15.07 16.26
N GLU A 32 18.74 -16.04 16.97
CA GLU A 32 19.53 -17.15 16.38
C GLU A 32 18.75 -18.00 15.38
N VAL A 33 17.45 -18.20 15.64
CA VAL A 33 16.56 -18.94 14.73
C VAL A 33 16.27 -18.10 13.49
N ARG A 34 16.03 -16.80 13.67
CA ARG A 34 15.82 -15.85 12.56
C ARG A 34 17.03 -15.82 11.63
N GLU A 35 18.24 -15.64 12.17
CA GLU A 35 19.48 -15.63 11.39
C GLU A 35 19.70 -16.93 10.62
N ARG A 36 19.44 -18.06 11.26
CA ARG A 36 19.56 -19.37 10.62
C ARG A 36 18.59 -19.54 9.45
N VAL A 37 17.34 -19.13 9.60
CA VAL A 37 16.34 -19.18 8.54
C VAL A 37 16.72 -18.26 7.38
N LEU A 38 17.16 -17.03 7.67
CA LEU A 38 17.59 -16.07 6.64
C LEU A 38 18.80 -16.59 5.85
N ARG A 39 19.78 -17.17 6.52
CA ARG A 39 20.94 -17.78 5.88
C ARG A 39 20.55 -18.94 4.93
N VAL A 40 19.65 -19.82 5.38
CA VAL A 40 19.13 -20.93 4.53
C VAL A 40 18.35 -20.39 3.34
N MET A 41 17.61 -19.30 3.49
CA MET A 41 16.93 -18.66 2.37
C MET A 41 17.91 -18.12 1.34
N GLU A 42 18.99 -17.49 1.78
CA GLU A 42 20.06 -16.98 0.92
C GLU A 42 20.80 -18.14 0.20
N GLU A 43 21.19 -19.20 0.93
CA GLU A 43 21.83 -20.40 0.38
C GLU A 43 20.99 -21.10 -0.71
N LEU A 44 19.67 -21.07 -0.56
CA LEU A 44 18.73 -21.70 -1.48
C LEU A 44 18.20 -20.74 -2.55
N ASP A 45 18.73 -19.53 -2.63
CA ASP A 45 18.27 -18.44 -3.52
C ASP A 45 16.73 -18.31 -3.48
N TYR A 46 16.19 -18.36 -2.26
CA TYR A 46 14.75 -18.29 -2.07
C TYR A 46 14.25 -16.86 -2.12
N HIS A 47 13.51 -16.57 -3.16
CA HIS A 47 12.70 -15.35 -3.22
C HIS A 47 11.26 -15.68 -2.85
N PRO A 48 10.67 -14.95 -1.85
CA PRO A 48 9.28 -15.14 -1.47
C PRO A 48 8.39 -15.10 -2.72
N ASN A 49 7.63 -16.18 -2.94
CA ASN A 49 6.70 -16.21 -4.05
C ASN A 49 5.52 -15.27 -3.77
N ARG A 50 5.67 -14.01 -4.15
CA ARG A 50 4.62 -12.98 -4.01
C ARG A 50 3.33 -13.42 -4.71
N MET A 51 3.43 -14.21 -5.78
CA MET A 51 2.26 -14.76 -6.47
C MET A 51 1.53 -15.83 -5.65
N ALA A 52 2.24 -16.69 -4.91
CA ALA A 52 1.58 -17.66 -4.04
C ALA A 52 0.90 -16.99 -2.83
N SER A 53 1.52 -15.92 -2.31
CA SER A 53 0.93 -15.08 -1.26
C SER A 53 -0.28 -14.31 -1.78
N ALA A 54 -0.22 -13.81 -3.01
CA ALA A 54 -1.33 -13.16 -3.70
C ALA A 54 -2.48 -14.13 -3.98
N LEU A 55 -2.18 -15.38 -4.39
CA LEU A 55 -3.21 -16.41 -4.58
C LEU A 55 -3.93 -16.75 -3.27
N ALA A 56 -3.20 -16.81 -2.16
CA ALA A 56 -3.81 -17.05 -0.84
C ALA A 56 -4.71 -15.90 -0.38
N THR A 57 -4.48 -14.67 -0.88
CA THR A 57 -5.27 -13.47 -0.59
C THR A 57 -6.17 -13.03 -1.75
N SER A 58 -6.12 -13.71 -2.90
CA SER A 58 -6.85 -13.35 -4.13
C SER A 58 -8.38 -13.40 -4.01
N GLY A 59 -8.91 -14.01 -2.94
CA GLY A 59 -10.35 -14.02 -2.65
C GLY A 59 -10.90 -12.69 -2.12
N THR A 60 -10.05 -11.75 -1.67
CA THR A 60 -10.49 -10.47 -1.12
C THR A 60 -10.02 -9.32 -2.01
N PRO A 61 -10.92 -8.68 -2.78
CA PRO A 61 -10.58 -7.51 -3.58
C PRO A 61 -10.02 -6.40 -2.69
N ARG A 62 -8.95 -5.75 -3.15
CA ARG A 62 -8.36 -4.58 -2.48
C ARG A 62 -8.62 -3.36 -3.34
N LYS A 63 -9.53 -2.51 -2.89
CA LYS A 63 -9.85 -1.27 -3.57
C LYS A 63 -9.07 -0.12 -2.92
N LEU A 64 -8.27 0.56 -3.73
CA LEU A 64 -7.56 1.77 -3.35
C LEU A 64 -8.20 2.95 -4.06
N ALA A 65 -8.22 4.12 -3.45
CA ALA A 65 -8.63 5.36 -4.08
C ALA A 65 -7.44 6.29 -4.24
N LEU A 66 -7.40 6.99 -5.38
CA LEU A 66 -6.51 8.10 -5.65
C LEU A 66 -7.36 9.34 -5.83
N VAL A 67 -7.32 10.28 -4.88
CA VAL A 67 -8.08 11.53 -4.91
C VAL A 67 -7.09 12.68 -5.12
N GLN A 68 -7.25 13.40 -6.23
CA GLN A 68 -6.30 14.42 -6.66
C GLN A 68 -6.99 15.56 -7.40
N PRO A 69 -6.36 16.74 -7.49
CA PRO A 69 -6.87 17.79 -8.37
C PRO A 69 -6.82 17.35 -9.85
N GLU A 70 -7.65 17.95 -10.66
CA GLU A 70 -7.49 17.88 -12.11
C GLU A 70 -6.16 18.54 -12.48
N TRP A 71 -5.27 17.75 -13.06
CA TRP A 71 -4.01 18.25 -13.58
C TRP A 71 -4.22 18.83 -14.99
N GLU A 72 -3.61 19.97 -15.25
CA GLU A 72 -3.53 20.50 -16.62
C GLU A 72 -2.82 19.50 -17.54
N GLU A 73 -3.17 19.51 -18.82
CA GLU A 73 -2.49 18.70 -19.83
C GLU A 73 -0.99 19.02 -19.83
N GLY A 74 -0.16 17.98 -19.84
CA GLY A 74 1.29 18.10 -19.84
C GLY A 74 1.96 17.16 -18.87
N PHE A 75 3.21 17.46 -18.56
CA PHE A 75 4.12 16.54 -17.86
C PHE A 75 3.57 15.92 -16.57
N VAL A 76 2.93 16.70 -15.70
CA VAL A 76 2.43 16.18 -14.41
C VAL A 76 1.31 15.18 -14.62
N ARG A 77 0.36 15.49 -15.49
CA ARG A 77 -0.75 14.59 -15.80
C ARG A 77 -0.25 13.29 -16.43
N ASP A 78 0.65 13.41 -17.42
CA ASP A 78 1.19 12.25 -18.12
C ASP A 78 1.95 11.33 -17.19
N GLU A 79 2.74 11.86 -16.25
CA GLU A 79 3.48 11.09 -15.24
C GLU A 79 2.53 10.43 -14.23
N MET A 80 1.46 11.11 -13.80
CA MET A 80 0.46 10.54 -12.90
C MET A 80 -0.29 9.37 -13.56
N ASP A 81 -0.73 9.55 -14.79
CA ASP A 81 -1.42 8.51 -15.57
C ASP A 81 -0.50 7.30 -15.83
N ALA A 82 0.74 7.57 -16.23
CA ALA A 82 1.75 6.52 -16.40
C ALA A 82 2.09 5.80 -15.09
N GLY A 83 2.14 6.53 -13.97
CA GLY A 83 2.35 5.98 -12.63
C GLY A 83 1.21 5.05 -12.21
N ALA A 84 -0.03 5.47 -12.41
CA ALA A 84 -1.22 4.67 -12.13
C ALA A 84 -1.27 3.39 -12.98
N ALA A 85 -0.95 3.51 -14.28
CA ALA A 85 -0.89 2.36 -15.20
C ALA A 85 0.19 1.35 -14.77
N ARG A 86 1.41 1.83 -14.45
CA ARG A 86 2.50 0.97 -13.93
C ARG A 86 2.13 0.28 -12.61
N PHE A 87 1.43 1.00 -11.72
CA PHE A 87 0.93 0.42 -10.47
C PHE A 87 -0.04 -0.73 -10.75
N LEU A 88 -1.06 -0.51 -11.57
CA LEU A 88 -2.07 -1.53 -11.90
C LEU A 88 -1.44 -2.75 -12.59
N GLU A 89 -0.50 -2.55 -13.49
CA GLU A 89 0.23 -3.64 -14.14
C GLU A 89 1.05 -4.45 -13.13
N LYS A 90 1.82 -3.76 -12.26
CA LYS A 90 2.67 -4.40 -11.24
C LYS A 90 1.88 -5.24 -10.24
N TYR A 91 0.68 -4.79 -9.88
CA TYR A 91 -0.18 -5.42 -8.87
C TYR A 91 -1.39 -6.15 -9.43
N ARG A 92 -1.43 -6.38 -10.76
CA ARG A 92 -2.53 -7.06 -11.46
C ARG A 92 -2.92 -8.39 -10.81
N ASP A 93 -1.94 -9.20 -10.42
CA ASP A 93 -2.17 -10.53 -9.85
C ASP A 93 -2.54 -10.52 -8.36
N TYR A 94 -2.63 -9.32 -7.75
CA TYR A 94 -2.92 -9.15 -6.32
C TYR A 94 -4.38 -8.78 -6.04
N ASN A 95 -5.24 -8.84 -7.05
CA ASN A 95 -6.65 -8.43 -6.95
C ASN A 95 -6.80 -7.00 -6.40
N VAL A 96 -5.94 -6.09 -6.87
CA VAL A 96 -5.96 -4.68 -6.51
C VAL A 96 -6.64 -3.88 -7.61
N SER A 97 -7.55 -3.01 -7.24
CA SER A 97 -8.15 -2.00 -8.13
C SER A 97 -7.85 -0.59 -7.62
N LEU A 98 -7.73 0.35 -8.53
CA LEU A 98 -7.49 1.76 -8.25
C LEU A 98 -8.67 2.58 -8.77
N ASP A 99 -9.34 3.31 -7.88
CA ASP A 99 -10.42 4.24 -8.16
C ASP A 99 -9.84 5.65 -8.20
N ILE A 100 -9.67 6.22 -9.39
CA ILE A 100 -9.08 7.55 -9.58
C ILE A 100 -10.21 8.58 -9.64
N ARG A 101 -10.11 9.61 -8.79
CA ARG A 101 -11.08 10.69 -8.65
C ARG A 101 -10.39 12.03 -8.72
N ASN A 102 -10.77 12.81 -9.69
CA ASN A 102 -10.22 14.14 -9.91
C ASN A 102 -11.25 15.20 -9.48
N TYR A 103 -10.78 16.22 -8.77
CA TYR A 103 -11.59 17.36 -8.37
C TYR A 103 -11.04 18.67 -8.98
N PRO A 104 -11.88 19.67 -9.25
CA PRO A 104 -11.41 20.96 -9.75
C PRO A 104 -10.36 21.57 -8.81
N SER A 105 -9.25 22.06 -9.37
CA SER A 105 -8.16 22.60 -8.56
C SER A 105 -8.66 23.74 -7.67
N GLY A 106 -8.38 23.63 -6.35
CA GLY A 106 -8.86 24.59 -5.35
C GLY A 106 -10.25 24.31 -4.80
N ASP A 107 -11.00 23.34 -5.35
CA ASP A 107 -12.33 22.98 -4.84
C ASP A 107 -12.22 21.94 -3.68
N GLU A 108 -12.02 22.45 -2.47
CA GLU A 108 -11.92 21.62 -1.28
C GLU A 108 -13.22 20.88 -0.97
N ALA A 109 -14.37 21.50 -1.22
CA ALA A 109 -15.66 20.87 -0.95
C ALA A 109 -15.86 19.64 -1.84
N GLU A 110 -15.49 19.72 -3.11
CA GLU A 110 -15.51 18.59 -4.02
C GLU A 110 -14.46 17.53 -3.66
N CYS A 111 -13.25 17.93 -3.26
CA CYS A 111 -12.23 17.01 -2.74
C CYS A 111 -12.79 16.17 -1.59
N LEU A 112 -13.40 16.81 -0.57
CA LEU A 112 -13.99 16.14 0.59
C LEU A 112 -15.17 15.23 0.19
N ARG A 113 -15.99 15.67 -0.76
CA ARG A 113 -17.10 14.86 -1.28
C ARG A 113 -16.58 13.58 -1.93
N LEU A 114 -15.61 13.70 -2.83
CA LEU A 114 -15.03 12.57 -3.54
C LEU A 114 -14.26 11.62 -2.61
N LEU A 115 -13.59 12.17 -1.60
CA LEU A 115 -12.91 11.37 -0.56
C LEU A 115 -13.91 10.51 0.21
N ASN A 116 -15.01 11.07 0.67
CA ASN A 116 -16.06 10.34 1.38
C ASN A 116 -16.70 9.28 0.48
N GLU A 117 -17.06 9.66 -0.74
CA GLU A 117 -17.68 8.75 -1.70
C GLU A 117 -16.76 7.57 -2.08
N ALA A 118 -15.44 7.79 -2.22
CA ALA A 118 -14.48 6.71 -2.44
C ALA A 118 -14.52 5.67 -1.32
N VAL A 119 -14.59 6.13 -0.08
CA VAL A 119 -14.65 5.27 1.10
C VAL A 119 -16.00 4.55 1.22
N GLU A 120 -17.11 5.23 0.93
CA GLU A 120 -18.44 4.61 0.88
C GLU A 120 -18.53 3.54 -0.21
N ASN A 121 -17.83 3.74 -1.32
CA ASN A 121 -17.69 2.77 -2.40
C ASN A 121 -16.67 1.65 -2.10
N GLY A 122 -16.18 1.56 -0.86
CA GLY A 122 -15.38 0.45 -0.36
C GLY A 122 -13.88 0.60 -0.55
N ALA A 123 -13.35 1.81 -0.73
CA ALA A 123 -11.91 2.03 -0.67
C ALA A 123 -11.36 1.68 0.71
N GLN A 124 -10.32 0.86 0.73
CA GLN A 124 -9.65 0.36 1.94
C GLN A 124 -8.41 1.17 2.31
N ALA A 125 -7.91 1.96 1.37
CA ALA A 125 -6.85 2.93 1.58
C ALA A 125 -6.97 4.06 0.55
N VAL A 126 -6.45 5.23 0.86
CA VAL A 126 -6.52 6.42 0.00
C VAL A 126 -5.12 7.01 -0.19
N ALA A 127 -4.80 7.38 -1.43
CA ALA A 127 -3.76 8.35 -1.75
C ALA A 127 -4.44 9.70 -2.04
N LEU A 128 -4.03 10.75 -1.34
CA LEU A 128 -4.65 12.07 -1.38
C LEU A 128 -3.63 13.16 -1.72
N CYS A 129 -3.93 13.95 -2.74
CA CYS A 129 -3.28 15.23 -2.97
C CYS A 129 -4.30 16.34 -2.63
N ALA A 130 -4.07 17.07 -1.55
CA ALA A 130 -4.96 18.15 -1.11
C ALA A 130 -4.19 19.20 -0.30
N SER A 131 -4.75 20.39 -0.18
CA SER A 131 -4.21 21.44 0.69
C SER A 131 -4.36 21.07 2.17
N GLY A 132 -3.40 21.49 3.00
CA GLY A 132 -3.39 21.19 4.44
C GLY A 132 -4.33 22.05 5.28
N THR A 133 -5.61 22.13 4.89
CA THR A 133 -6.63 22.87 5.63
C THR A 133 -7.11 22.11 6.86
N GLU A 134 -7.84 22.81 7.73
CA GLU A 134 -8.40 22.21 8.94
C GLU A 134 -9.47 21.15 8.62
N GLU A 135 -10.27 21.39 7.57
CA GLU A 135 -11.32 20.50 7.10
C GLU A 135 -10.73 19.18 6.58
N ILE A 136 -9.66 19.27 5.81
CA ILE A 136 -8.93 18.09 5.33
C ILE A 136 -8.30 17.34 6.50
N ARG A 137 -7.65 18.03 7.45
CA ARG A 137 -7.10 17.37 8.66
C ARG A 137 -8.16 16.57 9.43
N ARG A 138 -9.34 17.18 9.66
CA ARG A 138 -10.46 16.48 10.30
C ARG A 138 -10.97 15.30 9.49
N ALA A 139 -10.96 15.39 8.17
CA ALA A 139 -11.31 14.26 7.32
C ALA A 139 -10.31 13.12 7.48
N LEU A 140 -8.99 13.39 7.51
CA LEU A 140 -7.97 12.38 7.74
C LEU A 140 -8.08 11.72 9.12
N GLU A 141 -8.43 12.47 10.16
CA GLU A 141 -8.70 11.90 11.49
C GLU A 141 -9.86 10.92 11.47
N ARG A 142 -11.00 11.31 10.87
CA ARG A 142 -12.17 10.41 10.73
C ARG A 142 -11.82 9.13 9.97
N LEU A 143 -11.02 9.21 8.91
CA LEU A 143 -10.59 8.02 8.15
C LEU A 143 -9.67 7.12 8.99
N SER A 144 -8.75 7.73 9.74
CA SER A 144 -7.88 7.00 10.66
C SER A 144 -8.66 6.25 11.75
N GLU A 145 -9.69 6.89 12.33
CA GLU A 145 -10.59 6.27 13.31
C GLU A 145 -11.36 5.08 12.73
N ARG A 146 -11.68 5.13 11.44
CA ARG A 146 -12.31 4.03 10.69
C ARG A 146 -11.32 2.95 10.24
N GLY A 147 -10.03 3.10 10.55
CA GLY A 147 -8.99 2.17 10.14
C GLY A 147 -8.63 2.25 8.67
N ILE A 148 -8.93 3.35 7.98
CA ILE A 148 -8.62 3.59 6.57
C ILE A 148 -7.32 4.40 6.49
N PRO A 149 -6.19 3.78 6.09
CA PRO A 149 -4.92 4.48 5.97
C PRO A 149 -4.95 5.47 4.80
N VAL A 150 -4.37 6.65 5.02
CA VAL A 150 -4.19 7.67 4.00
C VAL A 150 -2.71 7.95 3.81
N ALA A 151 -2.24 7.96 2.58
CA ALA A 151 -0.97 8.54 2.16
C ALA A 151 -1.24 9.89 1.49
N THR A 152 -0.43 10.91 1.77
CA THR A 152 -0.48 12.17 1.03
C THR A 152 0.63 12.20 -0.02
N PHE A 153 0.41 12.90 -1.12
CA PHE A 153 1.41 13.03 -2.17
C PHE A 153 1.34 14.40 -2.83
N ASN A 154 2.46 14.83 -3.42
CA ASN A 154 2.67 16.14 -4.06
C ASN A 154 2.44 17.32 -3.08
N SER A 155 1.26 17.46 -2.52
CA SER A 155 0.97 18.41 -1.43
C SER A 155 0.81 17.64 -0.11
N ASP A 156 1.48 18.10 0.94
CA ASP A 156 1.36 17.50 2.26
C ASP A 156 0.23 18.15 3.07
N VAL A 157 -0.27 17.40 4.06
CA VAL A 157 -1.23 17.85 5.06
C VAL A 157 -0.57 17.79 6.45
N PRO A 158 0.25 18.79 6.81
CA PRO A 158 0.94 18.81 8.10
C PRO A 158 -0.05 18.73 9.27
N GLY A 159 0.26 17.87 10.26
CA GLY A 159 -0.62 17.61 11.39
C GLY A 159 -1.81 16.67 11.09
N GLY A 160 -2.03 16.30 9.85
CA GLY A 160 -3.04 15.29 9.47
C GLY A 160 -2.60 13.86 9.80
N ARG A 161 -3.57 13.00 10.12
CA ARG A 161 -3.35 11.57 10.35
C ARG A 161 -3.12 10.84 9.03
N ARG A 162 -1.85 10.75 8.60
CA ARG A 162 -1.42 10.01 7.41
C ARG A 162 -0.34 8.99 7.74
N ILE A 163 -0.22 7.95 6.91
CA ILE A 163 0.81 6.92 7.08
C ILE A 163 2.16 7.36 6.49
N CYS A 164 2.15 8.15 5.43
CA CYS A 164 3.34 8.73 4.81
C CYS A 164 2.98 9.91 3.90
N TYR A 165 3.99 10.67 3.54
CA TYR A 165 3.96 11.67 2.48
C TYR A 165 4.96 11.27 1.39
N VAL A 166 4.58 11.49 0.14
CA VAL A 166 5.41 11.28 -1.06
C VAL A 166 5.42 12.58 -1.86
N GLY A 167 6.55 13.26 -1.88
CA GLY A 167 6.72 14.54 -2.57
C GLY A 167 8.11 15.11 -2.35
N GLU A 168 8.32 16.34 -2.78
CA GLU A 168 9.55 17.07 -2.53
C GLU A 168 9.57 17.61 -1.10
N ASP A 169 10.73 17.56 -0.44
CA ASP A 169 10.96 18.26 0.81
C ASP A 169 11.08 19.76 0.49
N GLY A 170 10.16 20.57 1.01
CA GLY A 170 10.15 22.01 0.86
C GLY A 170 11.11 22.73 1.83
#